data_ba9e70c58a6038ecf3937455d0e8513c
#
_entry.id   ba9e70c58a6038ecf3937455d0e8513c
#
_cell.length_a   1.000
_cell.length_b   1.000
_cell.length_c   1.000
_cell.angle_alpha   90.00
_cell.angle_beta   90.00
_cell.angle_gamma   90.00
#
_symmetry.space_group_name_H-M   'P 1'
#
loop_
_entity.id
_entity.type
_entity.pdbx_description
1 polymer ?
#
loop_
_entity_poly.entity_id
_entity_poly.type
_entity_poly.pdbx_seq_one_letter_code
_entity_poly.pdbx_strand_id
1 'polypeptide(L)'
;MERQMEPCQLIERSIIKKYRKELWTPFIVAVKRYELVQAGDKIAVCISGGKDSMLMAKLMQELQRHSDVPFELVFLVMDPGYNEINRQKIESNAALLNIPITIFETDVFAVANNSDKSPCYLCARMRRGYLYKKAQELGCNKIALGHHFNDVIETTVMSMFYGSQLQAMPPKLHSTNFEGMELIRPLYLVREDDIKAWSCLLYTSDAADEARS
;
A
#
# COMPACT_ATOMS: atom_id res chain seq x y z
N MET A 1 10.05 -12.43 -34.55
CA MET A 1 9.75 -11.11 -33.95
C MET A 1 9.72 -11.28 -32.45
N GLU A 2 10.73 -10.85 -31.73
CA GLU A 2 10.70 -10.79 -30.27
C GLU A 2 9.63 -9.78 -29.86
N ARG A 3 8.65 -10.24 -29.08
CA ARG A 3 7.55 -9.39 -28.57
C ARG A 3 8.16 -8.45 -27.54
N GLN A 4 8.32 -7.18 -27.88
CA GLN A 4 8.81 -6.17 -26.95
C GLN A 4 7.82 -6.12 -25.76
N MET A 5 8.32 -6.34 -24.55
CA MET A 5 7.47 -6.36 -23.35
C MET A 5 7.15 -4.95 -22.94
N GLU A 6 5.90 -4.70 -22.59
CA GLU A 6 5.46 -3.43 -22.02
C GLU A 6 6.13 -3.15 -20.65
N PRO A 7 6.39 -1.88 -20.29
CA PRO A 7 7.04 -1.52 -19.02
C PRO A 7 6.39 -2.18 -17.79
N CYS A 8 5.06 -2.21 -17.71
CA CYS A 8 4.35 -2.86 -16.61
C CYS A 8 4.64 -4.36 -16.52
N GLN A 9 4.81 -5.06 -17.66
CA GLN A 9 5.17 -6.49 -17.70
C GLN A 9 6.59 -6.74 -17.21
N LEU A 10 7.53 -5.83 -17.51
CA LEU A 10 8.90 -5.90 -16.99
C LEU A 10 8.92 -5.74 -15.47
N ILE A 11 8.12 -4.82 -14.95
CA ILE A 11 7.95 -4.60 -13.51
C ILE A 11 7.35 -5.85 -12.83
N GLU A 12 6.29 -6.42 -13.38
CA GLU A 12 5.67 -7.67 -12.91
C GLU A 12 6.69 -8.81 -12.88
N ARG A 13 7.41 -8.98 -13.97
CA ARG A 13 8.47 -9.99 -14.07
C ARG A 13 9.59 -9.76 -13.04
N SER A 14 9.96 -8.51 -12.76
CA SER A 14 10.97 -8.19 -11.75
C SER A 14 10.56 -8.70 -10.36
N ILE A 15 9.31 -8.48 -9.96
CA ILE A 15 8.77 -8.93 -8.67
C ILE A 15 8.73 -10.46 -8.58
N ILE A 16 8.17 -11.11 -9.61
CA ILE A 16 7.91 -12.56 -9.58
C ILE A 16 9.18 -13.39 -9.82
N LYS A 17 10.18 -12.85 -10.53
CA LYS A 17 11.42 -13.57 -10.89
C LYS A 17 12.64 -13.03 -10.16
N LYS A 18 13.04 -11.77 -10.41
CA LYS A 18 14.29 -11.19 -9.92
C LYS A 18 14.27 -10.99 -8.40
N TYR A 19 13.20 -10.40 -7.87
CA TYR A 19 13.02 -10.12 -6.45
C TYR A 19 12.07 -11.12 -5.77
N ARG A 20 11.96 -12.34 -6.32
CA ARG A 20 11.03 -13.35 -5.81
C ARG A 20 11.27 -13.68 -4.34
N LYS A 21 12.53 -13.85 -3.94
CA LYS A 21 12.89 -14.24 -2.56
C LYS A 21 12.70 -13.08 -1.59
N GLU A 22 12.98 -11.88 -2.03
CA GLU A 22 12.99 -10.66 -1.25
C GLU A 22 11.60 -10.04 -1.09
N LEU A 23 10.76 -10.09 -2.13
CA LEU A 23 9.45 -9.44 -2.16
C LEU A 23 8.29 -10.43 -2.23
N TRP A 24 8.22 -11.24 -3.31
CA TRP A 24 7.06 -12.10 -3.55
C TRP A 24 6.89 -13.19 -2.49
N THR A 25 7.96 -13.89 -2.15
CA THR A 25 7.90 -14.99 -1.18
C THR A 25 7.47 -14.50 0.22
N PRO A 26 8.10 -13.49 0.86
CA PRO A 26 7.67 -13.01 2.16
C PRO A 26 6.26 -12.41 2.13
N PHE A 27 5.85 -11.75 1.04
CA PHE A 27 4.48 -11.29 0.86
C PHE A 27 3.49 -12.47 0.88
N ILE A 28 3.71 -13.52 0.09
CA ILE A 28 2.84 -14.71 0.06
C ILE A 28 2.83 -15.44 1.40
N VAL A 29 3.98 -15.51 2.08
CA VAL A 29 4.06 -16.10 3.43
C VAL A 29 3.21 -15.29 4.41
N ALA A 30 3.27 -13.96 4.37
CA ALA A 30 2.45 -13.11 5.22
C ALA A 30 0.95 -13.30 4.95
N VAL A 31 0.55 -13.28 3.68
CA VAL A 31 -0.85 -13.46 3.26
C VAL A 31 -1.40 -14.81 3.77
N LYS A 32 -0.65 -15.89 3.59
CA LYS A 32 -1.07 -17.24 4.00
C LYS A 32 -1.01 -17.45 5.52
N ARG A 33 0.09 -17.07 6.16
CA ARG A 33 0.32 -17.30 7.60
C ARG A 33 -0.70 -16.57 8.47
N TYR A 34 -1.08 -15.36 8.06
CA TYR A 34 -1.99 -14.51 8.84
C TYR A 34 -3.41 -14.47 8.26
N GLU A 35 -3.67 -15.28 7.23
CA GLU A 35 -4.99 -15.37 6.59
C GLU A 35 -5.52 -13.99 6.20
N LEU A 36 -4.66 -13.19 5.53
CA LEU A 36 -4.98 -11.79 5.22
C LEU A 36 -6.05 -11.68 4.13
N VAL A 37 -6.10 -12.64 3.21
CA VAL A 37 -7.03 -12.67 2.08
C VAL A 37 -7.82 -13.97 2.12
N GLN A 38 -9.15 -13.88 2.01
CA GLN A 38 -10.09 -14.99 2.00
C GLN A 38 -11.02 -14.91 0.80
N ALA A 39 -11.68 -16.03 0.50
CA ALA A 39 -12.68 -16.07 -0.58
C ALA A 39 -13.85 -15.11 -0.29
N GLY A 40 -14.23 -14.31 -1.28
CA GLY A 40 -15.32 -13.34 -1.17
C GLY A 40 -14.89 -12.00 -0.55
N ASP A 41 -13.61 -11.82 -0.17
CA ASP A 41 -13.13 -10.52 0.28
C ASP A 41 -13.21 -9.46 -0.83
N LYS A 42 -13.55 -8.24 -0.43
CA LYS A 42 -13.37 -7.04 -1.24
C LYS A 42 -12.47 -6.08 -0.49
N ILE A 43 -11.26 -5.89 -1.01
CA ILE A 43 -10.16 -5.25 -0.30
C ILE A 43 -9.85 -3.89 -0.91
N ALA A 44 -9.95 -2.83 -0.09
CA ALA A 44 -9.47 -1.50 -0.46
C ALA A 44 -7.96 -1.40 -0.22
N VAL A 45 -7.17 -1.37 -1.28
CA VAL A 45 -5.73 -1.18 -1.25
C VAL A 45 -5.42 0.31 -1.19
N CYS A 46 -4.93 0.78 -0.04
CA CYS A 46 -4.70 2.20 0.20
C CYS A 46 -3.34 2.64 -0.33
N ILE A 47 -3.35 3.56 -1.28
CA ILE A 47 -2.16 4.08 -1.95
C ILE A 47 -1.88 5.51 -1.45
N SER A 48 -0.68 5.73 -0.92
CA SER A 48 -0.20 7.05 -0.47
C SER A 48 0.71 7.75 -1.49
N GLY A 49 1.04 7.06 -2.58
CA GLY A 49 2.00 7.52 -3.58
C GLY A 49 3.46 7.16 -3.28
N GLY A 50 3.77 6.68 -2.07
CA GLY A 50 5.10 6.20 -1.71
C GLY A 50 5.41 4.79 -2.26
N LYS A 51 6.71 4.46 -2.34
CA LYS A 51 7.24 3.19 -2.84
C LYS A 51 6.55 1.94 -2.24
N ASP A 52 6.28 1.97 -0.92
CA ASP A 52 5.73 0.84 -0.18
C ASP A 52 4.28 0.56 -0.61
N SER A 53 3.47 1.62 -0.69
CA SER A 53 2.06 1.50 -1.10
C SER A 53 1.91 1.10 -2.57
N MET A 54 2.79 1.58 -3.45
CA MET A 54 2.80 1.21 -4.86
C MET A 54 3.22 -0.25 -5.05
N LEU A 55 4.28 -0.70 -4.34
CA LEU A 55 4.67 -2.12 -4.34
C LEU A 55 3.55 -3.01 -3.81
N MET A 56 2.93 -2.64 -2.68
CA MET A 56 1.80 -3.38 -2.11
C MET A 56 0.66 -3.51 -3.12
N ALA A 57 0.30 -2.42 -3.78
CA ALA A 57 -0.76 -2.44 -4.79
C ALA A 57 -0.43 -3.40 -5.93
N LYS A 58 0.82 -3.40 -6.41
CA LYS A 58 1.24 -4.31 -7.47
C LYS A 58 1.27 -5.77 -7.02
N LEU A 59 1.78 -6.05 -5.82
CA LEU A 59 1.77 -7.40 -5.24
C LEU A 59 0.35 -7.95 -5.06
N MET A 60 -0.58 -7.12 -4.58
CA MET A 60 -2.00 -7.50 -4.43
C MET A 60 -2.66 -7.77 -5.78
N GLN A 61 -2.35 -6.97 -6.81
CA GLN A 61 -2.84 -7.18 -8.18
C GLN A 61 -2.30 -8.51 -8.75
N GLU A 62 -1.01 -8.80 -8.56
CA GLU A 62 -0.43 -10.07 -8.99
C GLU A 62 -0.99 -11.26 -8.21
N LEU A 63 -1.24 -11.10 -6.91
CA LEU A 63 -1.91 -12.13 -6.11
C LEU A 63 -3.30 -12.45 -6.68
N GLN A 64 -4.10 -11.42 -7.00
CA GLN A 64 -5.43 -11.61 -7.57
C GLN A 64 -5.39 -12.39 -8.90
N ARG A 65 -4.39 -12.09 -9.75
CA ARG A 65 -4.23 -12.76 -11.05
C ARG A 65 -3.82 -14.24 -10.95
N HIS A 66 -3.09 -14.60 -9.90
CA HIS A 66 -2.49 -15.92 -9.74
C HIS A 66 -3.09 -16.75 -8.60
N SER A 67 -4.10 -16.24 -7.92
CA SER A 67 -4.76 -16.92 -6.81
C SER A 67 -5.95 -17.73 -7.30
N ASP A 68 -6.09 -18.94 -6.77
CA ASP A 68 -7.32 -19.75 -6.93
C ASP A 68 -8.45 -19.26 -6.01
N VAL A 69 -8.12 -18.38 -5.05
CA VAL A 69 -9.10 -17.80 -4.12
C VAL A 69 -9.72 -16.56 -4.76
N PRO A 70 -11.04 -16.53 -5.02
CA PRO A 70 -11.70 -15.37 -5.62
C PRO A 70 -11.84 -14.24 -4.60
N PHE A 71 -11.31 -13.06 -4.91
CA PHE A 71 -11.48 -11.82 -4.16
C PHE A 71 -11.41 -10.60 -5.08
N GLU A 72 -11.93 -9.46 -4.62
CA GLU A 72 -11.94 -8.21 -5.37
C GLU A 72 -10.96 -7.19 -4.78
N LEU A 73 -10.41 -6.34 -5.64
CA LEU A 73 -9.53 -5.23 -5.26
C LEU A 73 -10.12 -3.90 -5.71
N VAL A 74 -10.01 -2.91 -4.83
CA VAL A 74 -10.26 -1.50 -5.14
C VAL A 74 -9.02 -0.72 -4.72
N PHE A 75 -8.39 0.00 -5.65
CA PHE A 75 -7.18 0.78 -5.37
C PHE A 75 -7.56 2.22 -5.04
N LEU A 76 -7.41 2.60 -3.76
CA LEU A 76 -7.83 3.90 -3.25
C LEU A 76 -6.65 4.84 -3.03
N VAL A 77 -6.73 6.02 -3.60
CA VAL A 77 -5.86 7.16 -3.30
C VAL A 77 -6.71 8.21 -2.58
N MET A 78 -6.34 8.54 -1.36
CA MET A 78 -6.91 9.67 -0.66
C MET A 78 -6.07 10.91 -0.92
N ASP A 79 -6.67 11.92 -1.54
CA ASP A 79 -6.07 13.23 -1.73
C ASP A 79 -6.45 14.14 -0.55
N PRO A 80 -5.53 14.45 0.36
CA PRO A 80 -5.78 15.33 1.49
C PRO A 80 -5.61 16.81 1.16
N GLY A 81 -5.49 17.18 -0.12
CA GLY A 81 -5.14 18.50 -0.63
C GLY A 81 -3.72 18.54 -1.19
N TYR A 82 -3.32 17.54 -1.98
CA TYR A 82 -2.03 17.54 -2.65
C TYR A 82 -1.90 18.71 -3.63
N ASN A 83 -0.66 19.18 -3.81
CA ASN A 83 -0.37 20.03 -4.95
C ASN A 83 -0.42 19.23 -6.26
N GLU A 84 -0.61 19.92 -7.38
CA GLU A 84 -0.77 19.32 -8.71
C GLU A 84 0.40 18.38 -9.08
N ILE A 85 1.63 18.75 -8.74
CA ILE A 85 2.84 17.95 -9.04
C ILE A 85 2.79 16.59 -8.34
N ASN A 86 2.41 16.56 -7.06
CA ASN A 86 2.32 15.32 -6.30
C ASN A 86 1.18 14.43 -6.80
N ARG A 87 0.05 15.02 -7.17
CA ARG A 87 -1.08 14.29 -7.74
C ARG A 87 -0.71 13.66 -9.07
N GLN A 88 -0.14 14.41 -9.99
CA GLN A 88 0.34 13.91 -11.29
C GLN A 88 1.37 12.78 -11.13
N LYS A 89 2.27 12.89 -10.15
CA LYS A 89 3.25 11.85 -9.86
C LYS A 89 2.59 10.53 -9.39
N ILE A 90 1.55 10.61 -8.58
CA ILE A 90 0.80 9.43 -8.15
C ILE A 90 0.09 8.79 -9.34
N GLU A 91 -0.56 9.59 -10.18
CA GLU A 91 -1.29 9.13 -11.36
C GLU A 91 -0.35 8.51 -12.39
N SER A 92 0.81 9.13 -12.67
CA SER A 92 1.81 8.60 -13.60
C SER A 92 2.42 7.29 -13.12
N ASN A 93 2.75 7.18 -11.82
CA ASN A 93 3.25 5.94 -11.24
C ASN A 93 2.20 4.82 -11.29
N ALA A 94 0.94 5.13 -11.01
CA ALA A 94 -0.15 4.16 -11.11
C ALA A 94 -0.36 3.69 -12.56
N ALA A 95 -0.28 4.60 -13.53
CA ALA A 95 -0.34 4.28 -14.95
C ALA A 95 0.82 3.39 -15.39
N LEU A 96 2.07 3.70 -14.99
CA LEU A 96 3.26 2.89 -15.27
C LEU A 96 3.12 1.47 -14.73
N LEU A 97 2.55 1.32 -13.54
CA LEU A 97 2.30 0.02 -12.89
C LEU A 97 1.02 -0.67 -13.40
N ASN A 98 0.25 -0.02 -14.26
CA ASN A 98 -1.06 -0.49 -14.72
C ASN A 98 -2.02 -0.82 -13.56
N ILE A 99 -2.11 0.11 -12.59
CA ILE A 99 -3.00 0.01 -11.42
C ILE A 99 -4.18 0.96 -11.62
N PRO A 100 -5.43 0.46 -11.68
CA PRO A 100 -6.63 1.29 -11.84
C PRO A 100 -6.97 1.97 -10.50
N ILE A 101 -6.47 3.19 -10.28
CA ILE A 101 -6.70 3.93 -9.04
C ILE A 101 -8.03 4.68 -9.04
N THR A 102 -8.64 4.77 -7.88
CA THR A 102 -9.78 5.65 -7.58
C THR A 102 -9.32 6.72 -6.60
N ILE A 103 -9.29 7.98 -7.05
CA ILE A 103 -8.90 9.12 -6.22
C ILE A 103 -10.17 9.72 -5.58
N PHE A 104 -10.11 10.04 -4.30
CA PHE A 104 -11.14 10.82 -3.61
C PHE A 104 -10.49 11.93 -2.78
N GLU A 105 -11.11 13.10 -2.83
CA GLU A 105 -10.60 14.31 -2.19
C GLU A 105 -11.13 14.45 -0.77
N THR A 106 -10.32 15.03 0.10
CA THR A 106 -10.69 15.36 1.48
C THR A 106 -10.05 16.68 1.91
N ASP A 107 -10.62 17.32 2.88
CA ASP A 107 -10.15 18.60 3.46
C ASP A 107 -9.27 18.41 4.72
N VAL A 108 -8.68 17.24 4.88
CA VAL A 108 -7.90 16.87 6.08
C VAL A 108 -6.81 17.88 6.40
N PHE A 109 -6.08 18.39 5.41
CA PHE A 109 -5.02 19.38 5.66
C PHE A 109 -5.57 20.72 6.11
N ALA A 110 -6.69 21.17 5.55
CA ALA A 110 -7.32 22.42 5.95
C ALA A 110 -7.83 22.35 7.41
N VAL A 111 -8.44 21.23 7.78
CA VAL A 111 -8.97 21.02 9.14
C VAL A 111 -7.83 20.81 10.15
N ALA A 112 -6.80 20.07 9.82
CA ALA A 112 -5.68 19.80 10.74
C ALA A 112 -4.86 21.06 11.04
N ASN A 113 -4.66 21.95 10.07
CA ASN A 113 -3.93 23.19 10.25
C ASN A 113 -4.66 24.24 11.12
N ASN A 114 -5.98 24.13 11.23
CA ASN A 114 -6.80 25.03 12.04
C ASN A 114 -7.05 24.52 13.48
N SER A 115 -6.37 23.47 13.90
CA SER A 115 -6.58 22.81 15.21
C SER A 115 -5.48 23.15 16.20
N ASP A 116 -5.82 23.50 17.43
CA ASP A 116 -4.90 23.74 18.56
C ASP A 116 -4.27 22.44 19.12
N LYS A 117 -4.72 21.27 18.66
CA LYS A 117 -4.18 19.97 19.07
C LYS A 117 -3.14 19.50 18.07
N SER A 118 -2.16 18.68 18.53
CA SER A 118 -1.10 18.08 17.71
C SER A 118 -1.58 17.78 16.27
N PRO A 119 -1.20 18.61 15.27
CA PRO A 119 -1.78 18.52 13.92
C PRO A 119 -1.53 17.15 13.27
N CYS A 120 -0.37 16.55 13.53
CA CYS A 120 0.01 15.26 12.98
C CYS A 120 -0.86 14.11 13.48
N TYR A 121 -1.20 14.08 14.77
CA TYR A 121 -2.07 13.04 15.35
C TYR A 121 -3.48 13.14 14.81
N LEU A 122 -4.03 14.36 14.76
CA LEU A 122 -5.37 14.60 14.24
C LEU A 122 -5.45 14.23 12.75
N CYS A 123 -4.46 14.66 11.96
CA CYS A 123 -4.36 14.32 10.55
C CYS A 123 -4.33 12.80 10.32
N ALA A 124 -3.48 12.05 11.04
CA ALA A 124 -3.40 10.61 10.91
C ALA A 124 -4.70 9.90 11.27
N ARG A 125 -5.38 10.36 12.34
CA ARG A 125 -6.67 9.81 12.77
C ARG A 125 -7.79 10.09 11.76
N MET A 126 -7.88 11.31 11.24
CA MET A 126 -8.87 11.71 10.24
C MET A 126 -8.64 10.93 8.93
N ARG A 127 -7.40 10.86 8.45
CA ARG A 127 -7.03 10.10 7.24
C ARG A 127 -7.52 8.66 7.34
N ARG A 128 -7.29 8.00 8.47
CA ARG A 128 -7.75 6.63 8.68
C ARG A 128 -9.28 6.54 8.65
N GLY A 129 -9.99 7.46 9.30
CA GLY A 129 -11.44 7.50 9.29
C GLY A 129 -12.04 7.65 7.88
N TYR A 130 -11.50 8.57 7.09
CA TYR A 130 -11.94 8.76 5.70
C TYR A 130 -11.68 7.53 4.82
N LEU A 131 -10.53 6.87 4.97
CA LEU A 131 -10.21 5.64 4.24
C LEU A 131 -11.19 4.52 4.57
N TYR A 132 -11.50 4.29 5.85
CA TYR A 132 -12.47 3.29 6.25
C TYR A 132 -13.87 3.59 5.71
N LYS A 133 -14.32 4.85 5.86
CA LYS A 133 -15.63 5.27 5.36
C LYS A 133 -15.76 5.06 3.86
N LYS A 134 -14.73 5.49 3.10
CA LYS A 134 -14.73 5.32 1.64
C LYS A 134 -14.69 3.87 1.22
N ALA A 135 -13.92 3.03 1.91
CA ALA A 135 -13.89 1.59 1.66
C ALA A 135 -15.26 0.93 1.90
N GLN A 136 -15.96 1.29 2.99
CA GLN A 136 -17.32 0.81 3.25
C GLN A 136 -18.33 1.25 2.19
N GLU A 137 -18.27 2.51 1.75
CA GLU A 137 -19.12 3.03 0.66
C GLU A 137 -18.97 2.23 -0.63
N LEU A 138 -17.75 1.68 -0.87
CA LEU A 138 -17.45 0.84 -2.02
C LEU A 138 -17.70 -0.65 -1.79
N GLY A 139 -18.28 -1.00 -0.63
CA GLY A 139 -18.61 -2.37 -0.26
C GLY A 139 -17.40 -3.23 0.11
N CYS A 140 -16.27 -2.62 0.46
CA CYS A 140 -15.10 -3.36 0.92
C CYS A 140 -15.28 -3.82 2.37
N ASN A 141 -14.80 -5.01 2.70
CA ASN A 141 -14.72 -5.54 4.06
C ASN A 141 -13.31 -5.46 4.66
N LYS A 142 -12.31 -5.14 3.84
CA LYS A 142 -10.92 -4.99 4.29
C LYS A 142 -10.28 -3.73 3.72
N ILE A 143 -9.33 -3.17 4.50
CA ILE A 143 -8.37 -2.18 4.00
C ILE A 143 -6.94 -2.73 4.13
N ALA A 144 -6.14 -2.58 3.08
CA ALA A 144 -4.74 -2.94 3.05
C ALA A 144 -3.87 -1.70 3.15
N LEU A 145 -2.93 -1.69 4.11
CA LEU A 145 -1.96 -0.62 4.34
C LEU A 145 -0.54 -1.11 4.10
N GLY A 146 0.29 -0.28 3.48
CA GLY A 146 1.66 -0.58 3.05
C GLY A 146 2.71 -0.55 4.17
N HIS A 147 2.36 -0.98 5.39
CA HIS A 147 3.33 -1.12 6.48
C HIS A 147 4.17 -2.39 6.26
N HIS A 148 5.47 -2.24 6.37
CA HIS A 148 6.46 -3.29 6.14
C HIS A 148 7.12 -3.77 7.45
N PHE A 149 8.04 -4.73 7.36
CA PHE A 149 8.69 -5.35 8.51
C PHE A 149 9.39 -4.35 9.44
N ASN A 150 10.07 -3.35 8.89
CA ASN A 150 10.76 -2.34 9.69
C ASN A 150 9.79 -1.46 10.49
N ASP A 151 8.64 -1.06 9.91
CA ASP A 151 7.57 -0.32 10.64
C ASP A 151 7.10 -1.08 11.88
N VAL A 152 6.96 -2.41 11.75
CA VAL A 152 6.54 -3.27 12.87
C VAL A 152 7.56 -3.25 13.99
N ILE A 153 8.86 -3.39 13.67
CA ILE A 153 9.94 -3.35 14.65
C ILE A 153 10.02 -1.97 15.29
N GLU A 154 10.06 -0.91 14.48
CA GLU A 154 10.16 0.48 14.95
C GLU A 154 9.00 0.84 15.88
N THR A 155 7.76 0.51 15.49
CA THR A 155 6.59 0.74 16.33
C THR A 155 6.67 -0.02 17.65
N THR A 156 7.11 -1.26 17.63
CA THR A 156 7.26 -2.07 18.83
C THR A 156 8.33 -1.50 19.76
N VAL A 157 9.51 -1.17 19.22
CA VAL A 157 10.61 -0.58 19.99
C VAL A 157 10.20 0.79 20.57
N MET A 158 9.55 1.63 19.78
CA MET A 158 9.06 2.93 20.26
C MET A 158 8.02 2.77 21.38
N SER A 159 7.10 1.80 21.29
CA SER A 159 6.13 1.56 22.35
C SER A 159 6.78 1.11 23.68
N MET A 160 7.86 0.32 23.58
CA MET A 160 8.63 -0.10 24.76
C MET A 160 9.33 1.08 25.43
N PHE A 161 9.97 1.96 24.67
CA PHE A 161 10.76 3.08 25.22
C PHE A 161 9.92 4.27 25.68
N TYR A 162 8.83 4.59 24.96
CA TYR A 162 8.06 5.80 25.22
C TYR A 162 6.68 5.55 25.82
N GLY A 163 6.11 4.36 25.61
CA GLY A 163 4.75 4.04 26.04
C GLY A 163 4.65 3.24 27.34
N SER A 164 5.77 2.73 27.88
CA SER A 164 5.81 1.78 28.98
C SER A 164 4.85 0.59 28.77
N GLN A 165 4.53 0.27 27.53
CA GLN A 165 3.62 -0.78 27.10
C GLN A 165 4.23 -1.54 25.92
N LEU A 166 4.06 -2.86 25.89
CA LEU A 166 4.44 -3.66 24.74
C LEU A 166 3.27 -3.70 23.75
N GLN A 167 3.20 -2.70 22.89
CA GLN A 167 2.22 -2.66 21.79
C GLN A 167 2.89 -3.05 20.49
N ALA A 168 2.54 -4.22 19.96
CA ALA A 168 2.97 -4.63 18.62
C ALA A 168 1.96 -4.15 17.57
N MET A 169 2.44 -3.91 16.36
CA MET A 169 1.60 -3.66 15.20
C MET A 169 1.16 -5.01 14.62
N PRO A 170 -0.09 -5.49 14.80
CA PRO A 170 -0.49 -6.80 14.30
C PRO A 170 -0.62 -6.80 12.77
N PRO A 171 -0.41 -7.96 12.10
CA PRO A 171 -0.57 -8.10 10.65
C PRO A 171 -2.02 -7.96 10.19
N LYS A 172 -2.97 -8.28 11.07
CA LYS A 172 -4.42 -8.16 10.88
C LYS A 172 -5.08 -7.59 12.12
N LEU A 173 -6.04 -6.70 11.96
CA LEU A 173 -6.74 -6.05 13.05
C LEU A 173 -8.20 -5.79 12.68
N HIS A 174 -9.13 -6.26 13.49
CA HIS A 174 -10.54 -5.88 13.38
C HIS A 174 -10.74 -4.42 13.80
N SER A 175 -11.52 -3.68 13.03
CA SER A 175 -11.83 -2.30 13.37
C SER A 175 -12.87 -2.26 14.48
N THR A 176 -12.58 -1.49 15.53
CA THR A 176 -13.56 -1.24 16.63
C THR A 176 -14.57 -0.15 16.29
N ASN A 177 -14.25 0.73 15.35
CA ASN A 177 -15.07 1.88 14.99
C ASN A 177 -15.87 1.69 13.69
N PHE A 178 -15.51 0.67 12.89
CA PHE A 178 -16.14 0.36 11.61
C PHE A 178 -16.49 -1.12 11.62
N GLU A 179 -17.74 -1.42 11.95
CA GLU A 179 -18.22 -2.79 12.05
C GLU A 179 -18.03 -3.57 10.75
N GLY A 180 -17.57 -4.82 10.86
CA GLY A 180 -17.31 -5.69 9.73
C GLY A 180 -16.06 -5.37 8.92
N MET A 181 -15.27 -4.36 9.33
CA MET A 181 -14.05 -3.97 8.63
C MET A 181 -12.79 -4.54 9.30
N GLU A 182 -11.89 -5.08 8.49
CA GLU A 182 -10.55 -5.49 8.90
C GLU A 182 -9.47 -4.60 8.27
N LEU A 183 -8.41 -4.34 9.01
CA LEU A 183 -7.16 -3.77 8.51
C LEU A 183 -6.15 -4.91 8.31
N ILE A 184 -5.52 -4.96 7.15
CA ILE A 184 -4.47 -5.93 6.83
C ILE A 184 -3.18 -5.24 6.42
N ARG A 185 -2.03 -5.90 6.67
CA ARG A 185 -0.69 -5.42 6.32
C ARG A 185 0.04 -6.46 5.47
N PRO A 186 -0.18 -6.46 4.15
CA PRO A 186 0.38 -7.48 3.27
C PRO A 186 1.92 -7.51 3.24
N LEU A 187 2.58 -6.33 3.46
CA LEU A 187 4.04 -6.22 3.49
C LEU A 187 4.67 -6.56 4.84
N TYR A 188 3.92 -7.13 5.78
CA TYR A 188 4.33 -7.38 7.18
C TYR A 188 5.68 -8.08 7.34
N LEU A 189 6.04 -8.97 6.42
CA LEU A 189 7.30 -9.73 6.41
C LEU A 189 8.30 -9.24 5.35
N VAL A 190 7.97 -8.21 4.58
CA VAL A 190 8.85 -7.63 3.55
C VAL A 190 9.73 -6.56 4.18
N ARG A 191 11.05 -6.61 3.92
CA ARG A 191 12.02 -5.65 4.46
C ARG A 191 12.06 -4.37 3.64
N GLU A 192 12.25 -3.24 4.31
CA GLU A 192 12.33 -1.93 3.65
C GLU A 192 13.46 -1.84 2.63
N ASP A 193 14.63 -2.41 2.95
CA ASP A 193 15.80 -2.38 2.06
C ASP A 193 15.52 -3.09 0.73
N ASP A 194 14.74 -4.18 0.76
CA ASP A 194 14.35 -4.90 -0.43
C ASP A 194 13.36 -4.08 -1.28
N ILE A 195 12.46 -3.34 -0.63
CA ILE A 195 11.55 -2.41 -1.31
C ILE A 195 12.33 -1.26 -1.96
N LYS A 196 13.31 -0.69 -1.27
CA LYS A 196 14.19 0.36 -1.80
C LYS A 196 14.97 -0.14 -3.01
N ALA A 197 15.58 -1.32 -2.92
CA ALA A 197 16.35 -1.92 -4.00
C ALA A 197 15.49 -2.13 -5.26
N TRP A 198 14.23 -2.57 -5.09
CA TRP A 198 13.31 -2.72 -6.21
C TRP A 198 12.88 -1.36 -6.77
N SER A 199 12.53 -0.40 -5.94
CA SER A 199 12.07 0.93 -6.39
C SER A 199 13.17 1.70 -7.14
N CYS A 200 14.42 1.62 -6.70
CA CYS A 200 15.55 2.22 -7.41
C CYS A 200 15.70 1.67 -8.84
N LEU A 201 15.37 0.39 -9.05
CA LEU A 201 15.42 -0.21 -10.38
C LEU A 201 14.40 0.42 -11.35
N LEU A 202 13.24 0.85 -10.86
CA LEU A 202 12.22 1.51 -11.68
C LEU A 202 12.70 2.90 -12.12
N TYR A 203 13.27 3.68 -11.22
CA TYR A 203 13.78 5.02 -11.53
C TYR A 203 15.01 5.00 -12.45
N THR A 204 15.84 3.96 -12.41
CA THR A 204 17.00 3.85 -13.30
C THR A 204 16.63 3.36 -14.69
N SER A 205 15.53 2.62 -14.87
CA SER A 205 15.03 2.23 -16.19
C SER A 205 14.41 3.42 -16.93
N ASP A 206 13.66 4.29 -16.25
CA ASP A 206 13.10 5.50 -16.86
C ASP A 206 14.20 6.47 -17.34
N ALA A 207 15.26 6.67 -16.53
CA ALA A 207 16.40 7.51 -16.91
C ALA A 207 17.20 6.95 -18.09
N ALA A 208 17.20 5.63 -18.31
CA ALA A 208 17.87 4.99 -19.43
C ALA A 208 17.07 5.10 -20.74
N ASP A 209 15.75 5.19 -20.67
CA ASP A 209 14.87 5.37 -21.83
C ASP A 209 14.81 6.84 -22.25
N GLU A 210 14.83 7.82 -21.31
CA GLU A 210 14.98 9.23 -21.62
C GLU A 210 16.34 9.58 -22.29
N ALA A 211 17.40 8.83 -21.95
CA ALA A 211 18.71 9.02 -22.58
C ALA A 211 18.83 8.40 -23.98
N ARG A 212 17.82 7.64 -24.44
CA ARG A 212 17.77 6.98 -25.77
C ARG A 212 16.80 7.65 -26.75
N SER A 213 16.02 8.61 -26.30
CA SER A 213 15.14 9.44 -27.13
C SER A 213 15.78 10.81 -27.41
#